data_3214624d954df1d733239b91b9a2139a
#
_entry.id   3214624d954df1d733239b91b9a2139a
#
_cell.length_a   1.000
_cell.length_b   1.000
_cell.length_c   1.000
_cell.angle_alpha   90.00
_cell.angle_beta   90.00
_cell.angle_gamma   90.00
#
_symmetry.space_group_name_H-M   'P 1'
#
loop_
_entity.id
_entity.type
_entity.pdbx_description
1 polymer ?
#
loop_
_entity_poly.entity_id
_entity_poly.type
_entity_poly.pdbx_seq_one_letter_code
_entity_poly.pdbx_strand_id
1 'polypeptide(L)'
;MKNYNIQNYIRYKQDLEQALRRLPNKKYNEYTKEELTIKFMPLTENLARKFSTSQQASGVMSIMDLIQEGNAGLVAAIKKINFELLTESDDLEKTLKSFLSKRIKGAIRRGIDINRGSMRIPEHKLNEIRKNFGEDKRMVEMFFNSVFSSIDESPANEYNMAYQIPDNSKNYNNAMLNSYLLSL
;
A
#
# COMPACT_ATOMS: atom_id res chain seq x y z
N MET A 1 14.32 2.85 -10.88
CA MET A 1 13.07 3.08 -10.12
C MET A 1 13.30 3.38 -8.64
N LYS A 2 14.16 2.65 -7.90
CA LYS A 2 14.37 2.89 -6.45
C LYS A 2 14.83 4.30 -6.09
N ASN A 3 15.74 4.91 -6.88
CA ASN A 3 16.28 6.25 -6.60
C ASN A 3 15.22 7.37 -6.74
N TYR A 4 14.30 7.26 -7.70
CA TYR A 4 13.22 8.23 -7.89
C TYR A 4 12.26 8.26 -6.71
N ASN A 5 11.92 7.09 -6.17
CA ASN A 5 11.05 6.99 -4.99
C ASN A 5 11.70 7.59 -3.73
N ILE A 6 13.01 7.44 -3.57
CA ILE A 6 13.77 8.02 -2.44
C ILE A 6 13.77 9.55 -2.54
N GLN A 7 14.03 10.11 -3.71
CA GLN A 7 14.04 11.57 -3.91
C GLN A 7 12.67 12.19 -3.63
N ASN A 8 11.58 11.57 -4.09
CA ASN A 8 10.23 12.03 -3.82
C ASN A 8 9.91 11.99 -2.31
N TYR A 9 10.36 10.97 -1.62
CA TYR A 9 10.17 10.87 -0.17
C TYR A 9 10.96 11.93 0.59
N ILE A 10 12.19 12.23 0.18
CA ILE A 10 13.01 13.31 0.78
C ILE A 10 12.33 14.66 0.57
N ARG A 11 11.84 14.95 -0.65
CA ARG A 11 11.10 16.18 -0.96
C ARG A 11 9.85 16.29 -0.10
N TYR A 12 9.06 15.23 -0.02
CA TYR A 12 7.87 15.19 0.85
C TYR A 12 8.21 15.55 2.30
N LYS A 13 9.29 15.00 2.85
CA LYS A 13 9.73 15.34 4.22
C LYS A 13 10.09 16.81 4.37
N GLN A 14 10.83 17.37 3.44
CA GLN A 14 11.22 18.79 3.46
C GLN A 14 9.99 19.70 3.41
N ASP A 15 9.06 19.41 2.51
CA ASP A 15 7.81 20.16 2.35
C ASP A 15 6.96 20.08 3.64
N LEU A 16 6.87 18.89 4.23
CA LEU A 16 6.14 18.67 5.47
C LEU A 16 6.78 19.43 6.65
N GLU A 17 8.09 19.41 6.79
CA GLU A 17 8.79 20.16 7.83
C GLU A 17 8.59 21.68 7.66
N GLN A 18 8.63 22.20 6.44
CA GLN A 18 8.34 23.61 6.17
C GLN A 18 6.89 23.96 6.53
N ALA A 19 5.93 23.11 6.18
CA ALA A 19 4.53 23.31 6.51
C ALA A 19 4.30 23.32 8.04
N LEU A 20 4.95 22.40 8.76
CA LEU A 20 4.87 22.34 10.23
C LEU A 20 5.45 23.57 10.91
N ARG A 21 6.57 24.12 10.40
CA ARG A 21 7.18 25.35 10.93
C ARG A 21 6.28 26.59 10.76
N ARG A 22 5.42 26.59 9.75
CA ARG A 22 4.46 27.69 9.48
C ARG A 22 3.18 27.58 10.30
N LEU A 23 2.94 26.42 10.95
CA LEU A 23 1.74 26.25 11.75
C LEU A 23 1.78 27.09 13.01
N PRO A 24 0.71 27.84 13.32
CA PRO A 24 0.59 28.56 14.58
C PRO A 24 0.48 27.56 15.74
N ASN A 25 1.03 27.97 16.91
CA ASN A 25 0.87 27.16 18.12
C ASN A 25 -0.43 27.55 18.84
N LYS A 26 -1.48 26.76 18.60
CA LYS A 26 -2.83 26.96 19.17
C LYS A 26 -3.25 25.73 19.97
N LYS A 27 -4.33 25.85 20.74
CA LYS A 27 -4.99 24.66 21.33
C LYS A 27 -5.65 23.81 20.24
N TYR A 28 -5.79 22.50 20.48
CA TYR A 28 -6.32 21.56 19.48
C TYR A 28 -7.73 21.92 18.98
N ASN A 29 -8.55 22.56 19.82
CA ASN A 29 -9.90 22.99 19.47
C ASN A 29 -9.95 24.24 18.57
N GLU A 30 -8.85 24.98 18.51
CA GLU A 30 -8.74 26.24 17.75
C GLU A 30 -8.13 26.05 16.36
N TYR A 31 -7.59 24.85 16.09
CA TYR A 31 -7.05 24.54 14.78
C TYR A 31 -8.16 24.34 13.75
N THR A 32 -7.95 24.86 12.56
CA THR A 32 -8.78 24.48 11.41
C THR A 32 -8.56 23.03 11.05
N LYS A 33 -9.49 22.42 10.32
CA LYS A 33 -9.35 21.02 9.87
C LYS A 33 -8.10 20.81 9.00
N GLU A 34 -7.71 21.82 8.24
CA GLU A 34 -6.52 21.82 7.40
C GLU A 34 -5.24 21.87 8.23
N GLU A 35 -5.16 22.81 9.18
CA GLU A 35 -4.04 22.92 10.13
C GLU A 35 -3.86 21.63 10.94
N LEU A 36 -4.96 21.03 11.41
CA LEU A 36 -4.95 19.74 12.10
C LEU A 36 -4.43 18.62 11.20
N THR A 37 -4.81 18.61 9.93
CA THR A 37 -4.31 17.62 8.96
C THR A 37 -2.80 17.72 8.86
N ILE A 38 -2.25 18.90 8.63
CA ILE A 38 -0.81 19.13 8.54
C ILE A 38 -0.11 18.70 9.84
N LYS A 39 -0.66 19.07 10.99
CA LYS A 39 -0.10 18.70 12.31
C LYS A 39 0.00 17.21 12.54
N PHE A 40 -0.94 16.40 12.01
CA PHE A 40 -0.96 14.96 12.18
C PHE A 40 -0.40 14.17 10.99
N MET A 41 0.06 14.81 9.90
CA MET A 41 0.75 14.13 8.80
C MET A 41 1.99 13.33 9.23
N PRO A 42 2.84 13.79 10.19
CA PRO A 42 3.95 12.98 10.70
C PRO A 42 3.51 11.67 11.35
N LEU A 43 2.33 11.64 11.98
CA LEU A 43 1.76 10.41 12.53
C LEU A 43 1.42 9.42 11.40
N THR A 44 0.88 9.90 10.28
CA THR A 44 0.61 9.08 9.10
C THR A 44 1.88 8.49 8.51
N GLU A 45 2.93 9.31 8.37
CA GLU A 45 4.24 8.84 7.90
C GLU A 45 4.79 7.73 8.78
N ASN A 46 4.80 7.93 10.09
CA ASN A 46 5.29 6.93 11.04
C ASN A 46 4.50 5.62 10.99
N LEU A 47 3.19 5.69 10.77
CA LEU A 47 2.35 4.51 10.62
C LEU A 47 2.57 3.82 9.27
N ALA A 48 2.66 4.58 8.18
CA ALA A 48 2.93 4.06 6.84
C ALA A 48 4.27 3.31 6.77
N ARG A 49 5.32 3.84 7.40
CA ARG A 49 6.64 3.18 7.49
C ARG A 49 6.57 1.78 8.10
N LYS A 50 5.68 1.56 9.09
CA LYS A 50 5.50 0.23 9.69
C LYS A 50 4.90 -0.79 8.71
N PHE A 51 4.12 -0.34 7.73
CA PHE A 51 3.56 -1.20 6.68
C PHE A 51 4.53 -1.41 5.51
N SER A 52 5.49 -0.50 5.31
CA SER A 52 6.45 -0.58 4.20
C SER A 52 7.66 -1.49 4.47
N THR A 53 7.78 -2.05 5.69
CA THR A 53 8.94 -2.85 6.11
C THR A 53 9.04 -4.19 5.42
N SER A 54 7.95 -4.72 4.86
CA SER A 54 8.00 -5.95 4.07
C SER A 54 7.31 -5.76 2.73
N GLN A 55 8.01 -6.07 1.65
CA GLN A 55 7.47 -6.05 0.30
C GLN A 55 6.29 -7.02 0.14
N GLN A 56 6.29 -8.12 0.88
CA GLN A 56 5.18 -9.08 0.92
C GLN A 56 3.90 -8.48 1.51
N ALA A 57 4.02 -7.51 2.44
CA ALA A 57 2.87 -6.86 3.05
C ALA A 57 2.27 -5.76 2.16
N SER A 58 3.11 -4.93 1.51
CA SER A 58 2.68 -3.79 0.69
C SER A 58 2.51 -4.11 -0.79
N GLY A 59 3.04 -5.25 -1.27
CA GLY A 59 3.01 -5.61 -2.68
C GLY A 59 3.79 -4.61 -3.53
N VAL A 60 3.14 -4.09 -4.57
CA VAL A 60 3.73 -3.10 -5.50
C VAL A 60 3.68 -1.66 -4.95
N MET A 61 2.99 -1.42 -3.84
CA MET A 61 2.84 -0.07 -3.29
C MET A 61 4.15 0.46 -2.72
N SER A 62 4.49 1.67 -3.12
CA SER A 62 5.62 2.41 -2.57
C SER A 62 5.29 3.00 -1.19
N ILE A 63 6.32 3.45 -0.46
CA ILE A 63 6.11 4.18 0.80
C ILE A 63 5.24 5.44 0.60
N MET A 64 5.38 6.11 -0.54
CA MET A 64 4.59 7.30 -0.85
C MET A 64 3.11 6.96 -1.07
N ASP A 65 2.81 5.82 -1.72
CA ASP A 65 1.43 5.36 -1.90
C ASP A 65 0.78 5.07 -0.54
N LEU A 66 1.51 4.41 0.36
CA LEU A 66 1.04 4.12 1.72
C LEU A 66 0.79 5.40 2.53
N ILE A 67 1.66 6.41 2.39
CA ILE A 67 1.49 7.72 3.02
C ILE A 67 0.23 8.40 2.46
N GLN A 68 0.00 8.37 1.15
CA GLN A 68 -1.17 8.99 0.53
C GLN A 68 -2.48 8.32 0.97
N GLU A 69 -2.54 7.00 1.00
CA GLU A 69 -3.68 6.27 1.54
C GLU A 69 -3.94 6.62 3.01
N GLY A 70 -2.87 6.72 3.79
CA GLY A 70 -2.93 7.16 5.18
C GLY A 70 -3.43 8.59 5.33
N ASN A 71 -2.96 9.52 4.50
CA ASN A 71 -3.39 10.92 4.50
C ASN A 71 -4.87 11.05 4.10
N ALA A 72 -5.34 10.29 3.12
CA ALA A 72 -6.76 10.24 2.78
C ALA A 72 -7.61 9.78 3.99
N GLY A 73 -7.13 8.75 4.70
CA GLY A 73 -7.74 8.28 5.93
C GLY A 73 -7.72 9.32 7.06
N LEU A 74 -6.62 10.05 7.20
CA LEU A 74 -6.46 11.15 8.16
C LEU A 74 -7.48 12.26 7.90
N VAL A 75 -7.57 12.76 6.67
CA VAL A 75 -8.53 13.82 6.28
C VAL A 75 -9.97 13.38 6.55
N ALA A 76 -10.31 12.15 6.16
CA ALA A 76 -11.64 11.59 6.40
C ALA A 76 -11.96 11.44 7.90
N ALA A 77 -10.95 11.12 8.72
CA ALA A 77 -11.09 11.02 10.16
C ALA A 77 -11.28 12.40 10.82
N ILE A 78 -10.49 13.40 10.42
CA ILE A 78 -10.57 14.77 10.95
C ILE A 78 -11.94 15.40 10.68
N LYS A 79 -12.53 15.14 9.51
CA LYS A 79 -13.89 15.61 9.19
C LYS A 79 -14.95 15.08 10.16
N LYS A 80 -14.70 13.91 10.79
CA LYS A 80 -15.62 13.22 11.70
C LYS A 80 -15.30 13.44 13.18
N ILE A 81 -14.31 14.27 13.50
CA ILE A 81 -14.00 14.60 14.90
C ILE A 81 -15.12 15.47 15.48
N ASN A 82 -15.65 15.02 16.61
CA ASN A 82 -16.48 15.83 17.48
C ASN A 82 -15.64 16.24 18.69
N PHE A 83 -15.24 17.51 18.75
CA PHE A 83 -14.40 18.04 19.82
C PHE A 83 -15.12 18.12 21.17
N GLU A 84 -16.45 18.23 21.17
CA GLU A 84 -17.25 18.30 22.40
C GLU A 84 -17.11 17.02 23.22
N LEU A 85 -17.12 15.87 22.55
CA LEU A 85 -16.95 14.56 23.20
C LEU A 85 -15.49 14.30 23.64
N LEU A 86 -14.54 15.00 23.09
CA LEU A 86 -13.12 14.80 23.38
C LEU A 86 -12.62 15.70 24.53
N THR A 87 -13.34 16.78 24.85
CA THR A 87 -12.98 17.74 25.91
C THR A 87 -13.07 17.12 27.32
N GLU A 88 -13.79 16.01 27.49
CA GLU A 88 -13.91 15.28 28.75
C GLU A 88 -12.67 14.44 29.10
N SER A 89 -11.69 14.30 28.18
CA SER A 89 -10.49 13.49 28.42
C SER A 89 -9.36 14.34 29.03
N ASP A 90 -8.67 13.79 30.02
CA ASP A 90 -7.53 14.44 30.71
C ASP A 90 -6.36 14.75 29.75
N ASP A 91 -6.18 13.98 28.68
CA ASP A 91 -5.14 14.17 27.67
C ASP A 91 -5.75 14.12 26.25
N LEU A 92 -6.16 15.28 25.77
CA LEU A 92 -6.77 15.49 24.47
C LEU A 92 -5.85 15.03 23.32
N GLU A 93 -4.54 15.27 23.44
CA GLU A 93 -3.58 14.92 22.40
C GLU A 93 -3.45 13.40 22.24
N LYS A 94 -3.34 12.67 23.35
CA LYS A 94 -3.24 11.23 23.36
C LYS A 94 -4.50 10.58 22.81
N THR A 95 -5.66 11.10 23.19
CA THR A 95 -6.97 10.63 22.71
C THR A 95 -7.12 10.85 21.21
N LEU A 96 -6.76 12.04 20.71
CA LEU A 96 -6.75 12.35 19.27
C LEU A 96 -5.79 11.43 18.50
N LYS A 97 -4.56 11.26 18.98
CA LYS A 97 -3.57 10.36 18.36
C LYS A 97 -4.08 8.93 18.30
N SER A 98 -4.71 8.43 19.35
CA SER A 98 -5.29 7.09 19.40
C SER A 98 -6.43 6.93 18.39
N PHE A 99 -7.36 7.87 18.38
CA PHE A 99 -8.50 7.89 17.45
C PHE A 99 -8.04 7.94 15.98
N LEU A 100 -7.12 8.85 15.65
CA LEU A 100 -6.61 9.00 14.29
C LEU A 100 -5.80 7.78 13.86
N SER A 101 -4.95 7.25 14.74
CA SER A 101 -4.12 6.07 14.44
C SER A 101 -4.93 4.85 14.00
N LYS A 102 -6.07 4.57 14.63
CA LYS A 102 -6.94 3.46 14.24
C LYS A 102 -7.47 3.64 12.82
N ARG A 103 -7.92 4.85 12.47
CA ARG A 103 -8.48 5.17 11.15
C ARG A 103 -7.43 5.20 10.05
N ILE A 104 -6.27 5.80 10.33
CA ILE A 104 -5.13 5.82 9.40
C ILE A 104 -4.67 4.39 9.08
N LYS A 105 -4.46 3.55 10.11
CA LYS A 105 -4.10 2.13 9.90
C LYS A 105 -5.15 1.39 9.09
N GLY A 106 -6.43 1.64 9.34
CA GLY A 106 -7.53 1.04 8.59
C GLY A 106 -7.52 1.46 7.12
N ALA A 107 -7.25 2.75 6.83
CA ALA A 107 -7.15 3.27 5.47
C ALA A 107 -5.96 2.65 4.72
N ILE A 108 -4.76 2.64 5.33
CA ILE A 108 -3.56 2.04 4.74
C ILE A 108 -3.80 0.56 4.42
N ARG A 109 -4.36 -0.22 5.36
CA ARG A 109 -4.66 -1.65 5.12
C ARG A 109 -5.61 -1.85 3.96
N ARG A 110 -6.67 -1.03 3.88
CA ARG A 110 -7.63 -1.10 2.78
C ARG A 110 -6.99 -0.72 1.46
N GLY A 111 -6.14 0.32 1.43
CA GLY A 111 -5.35 0.69 0.25
C GLY A 111 -4.46 -0.47 -0.22
N ILE A 112 -3.75 -1.13 0.70
CA ILE A 112 -2.95 -2.32 0.41
C ILE A 112 -3.82 -3.45 -0.16
N ASP A 113 -4.94 -3.76 0.47
CA ASP A 113 -5.83 -4.84 0.04
C ASP A 113 -6.40 -4.62 -1.38
N ILE A 114 -6.56 -3.36 -1.78
CA ILE A 114 -7.05 -3.00 -3.12
C ILE A 114 -5.93 -3.02 -4.18
N ASN A 115 -4.75 -2.49 -3.83
CA ASN A 115 -3.74 -2.09 -4.82
C ASN A 115 -2.47 -2.95 -4.81
N ARG A 116 -2.36 -3.94 -3.92
CA ARG A 116 -1.10 -4.69 -3.73
C ARG A 116 -0.75 -5.66 -4.85
N GLY A 117 -1.69 -6.07 -5.68
CA GLY A 117 -1.48 -7.09 -6.70
C GLY A 117 -2.25 -6.83 -7.99
N SER A 118 -2.00 -7.68 -9.01
CA SER A 118 -2.67 -7.61 -10.32
C SER A 118 -4.14 -7.99 -10.24
N MET A 119 -4.48 -8.91 -9.34
CA MET A 119 -5.85 -9.34 -9.10
C MET A 119 -6.34 -8.86 -7.74
N ARG A 120 -7.48 -8.18 -7.74
CA ARG A 120 -8.12 -7.75 -6.50
C ARG A 120 -8.84 -8.92 -5.85
N ILE A 121 -8.45 -9.26 -4.64
CA ILE A 121 -9.19 -10.19 -3.80
C ILE A 121 -10.22 -9.42 -2.98
N PRO A 122 -11.50 -9.83 -2.94
CA PRO A 122 -12.52 -9.18 -2.13
C PRO A 122 -12.13 -9.13 -0.63
N GLU A 123 -12.44 -8.02 0.04
CA GLU A 123 -12.04 -7.78 1.45
C GLU A 123 -12.53 -8.88 2.40
N HIS A 124 -13.76 -9.40 2.17
CA HIS A 124 -14.29 -10.48 3.01
C HIS A 124 -13.44 -11.76 2.91
N LYS A 125 -12.94 -12.11 1.72
CA LYS A 125 -12.05 -13.26 1.52
C LYS A 125 -10.69 -13.05 2.17
N LEU A 126 -10.12 -11.84 2.08
CA LEU A 126 -8.89 -11.51 2.79
C LEU A 126 -9.04 -11.60 4.30
N ASN A 127 -10.19 -11.17 4.82
CA ASN A 127 -10.49 -11.28 6.25
C ASN A 127 -10.68 -12.74 6.69
N GLU A 128 -11.25 -13.59 5.82
CA GLU A 128 -11.39 -15.02 6.05
C GLU A 128 -10.01 -15.70 6.11
N ILE A 129 -9.13 -15.41 5.13
CA ILE A 129 -7.73 -15.90 5.12
C ILE A 129 -6.99 -15.49 6.40
N ARG A 130 -7.15 -14.24 6.85
CA ARG A 130 -6.52 -13.74 8.07
C ARG A 130 -7.06 -14.39 9.33
N LYS A 131 -8.36 -14.69 9.40
CA LYS A 131 -8.99 -15.36 10.55
C LYS A 131 -8.58 -16.82 10.66
N ASN A 132 -8.49 -17.51 9.53
CA ASN A 132 -8.18 -18.94 9.48
C ASN A 132 -6.67 -19.21 9.51
N PHE A 133 -5.82 -18.19 9.75
CA PHE A 133 -4.35 -18.30 9.87
C PHE A 133 -3.68 -19.12 8.76
N GLY A 134 -4.31 -19.18 7.58
CA GLY A 134 -3.75 -19.91 6.44
C GLY A 134 -4.00 -21.43 6.46
N GLU A 135 -4.97 -21.93 7.21
CA GLU A 135 -5.34 -23.36 7.19
C GLU A 135 -5.85 -23.82 5.82
N ASP A 136 -6.55 -22.93 5.10
CA ASP A 136 -6.99 -23.22 3.73
C ASP A 136 -5.87 -22.94 2.72
N LYS A 137 -5.18 -24.02 2.31
CA LYS A 137 -4.07 -23.95 1.34
C LYS A 137 -4.48 -23.29 0.01
N ARG A 138 -5.69 -23.50 -0.48
CA ARG A 138 -6.20 -22.90 -1.72
C ARG A 138 -6.30 -21.39 -1.63
N MET A 139 -6.81 -20.88 -0.51
CA MET A 139 -6.94 -19.45 -0.27
C MET A 139 -5.57 -18.80 -0.11
N VAL A 140 -4.65 -19.46 0.58
CA VAL A 140 -3.26 -18.99 0.72
C VAL A 140 -2.57 -18.93 -0.63
N GLU A 141 -2.70 -19.95 -1.45
CA GLU A 141 -2.16 -19.98 -2.81
C GLU A 141 -2.72 -18.86 -3.68
N MET A 142 -4.04 -18.64 -3.66
CA MET A 142 -4.68 -17.54 -4.38
C MET A 142 -4.17 -16.17 -3.90
N PHE A 143 -3.91 -16.04 -2.59
CA PHE A 143 -3.33 -14.82 -2.01
C PHE A 143 -1.92 -14.56 -2.54
N PHE A 144 -1.06 -15.57 -2.58
CA PHE A 144 0.30 -15.42 -3.11
C PHE A 144 0.31 -15.21 -4.62
N ASN A 145 -0.52 -15.92 -5.37
CA ASN A 145 -0.63 -15.76 -6.82
C ASN A 145 -1.20 -14.40 -7.26
N SER A 146 -1.85 -13.67 -6.36
CA SER A 146 -2.31 -12.30 -6.64
C SER A 146 -1.21 -11.24 -6.57
N VAL A 147 -0.05 -11.57 -5.98
CA VAL A 147 1.10 -10.68 -5.87
C VAL A 147 1.94 -10.79 -7.14
N PHE A 148 2.42 -9.64 -7.64
CA PHE A 148 3.37 -9.64 -8.76
C PHE A 148 4.68 -10.30 -8.36
N SER A 149 5.18 -11.19 -9.22
CA SER A 149 6.54 -11.70 -9.16
C SER A 149 7.37 -11.11 -10.29
N SER A 150 8.68 -10.99 -10.10
CA SER A 150 9.59 -10.52 -11.14
C SER A 150 9.87 -11.66 -12.11
N ILE A 151 9.83 -11.37 -13.43
CA ILE A 151 10.22 -12.33 -14.48
C ILE A 151 11.74 -12.58 -14.43
N ASP A 152 12.50 -11.57 -13.99
CA ASP A 152 13.97 -11.61 -13.87
C ASP A 152 14.44 -12.23 -12.55
N GLU A 153 13.51 -12.56 -11.65
CA GLU A 153 13.86 -13.21 -10.39
C GLU A 153 14.21 -14.67 -10.67
N SER A 154 15.50 -15.00 -10.55
CA SER A 154 15.93 -16.40 -10.63
C SER A 154 15.49 -17.11 -9.35
N PRO A 155 14.63 -18.13 -9.42
CA PRO A 155 14.47 -19.04 -8.31
C PRO A 155 15.83 -19.67 -8.01
N ALA A 156 16.11 -20.02 -6.76
CA ALA A 156 17.40 -20.54 -6.28
C ALA A 156 17.95 -21.76 -7.05
N ASN A 157 17.21 -22.29 -8.02
CA ASN A 157 17.58 -23.35 -8.96
C ASN A 157 17.74 -22.73 -10.36
N GLU A 158 18.93 -22.48 -10.76
CA GLU A 158 19.63 -22.31 -12.05
C GLU A 158 18.86 -21.80 -13.30
N TYR A 159 17.53 -21.71 -13.35
CA TYR A 159 16.77 -21.26 -14.52
C TYR A 159 15.96 -20.00 -14.24
N ASN A 160 16.18 -19.00 -15.05
CA ASN A 160 15.42 -17.76 -15.07
C ASN A 160 13.93 -18.05 -15.31
N MET A 161 12.99 -17.46 -14.56
CA MET A 161 11.55 -17.65 -14.77
C MET A 161 11.12 -17.28 -16.20
N ALA A 162 11.82 -16.35 -16.86
CA ALA A 162 11.56 -15.99 -18.26
C ALA A 162 11.64 -17.16 -19.22
N TYR A 163 12.51 -18.15 -18.98
CA TYR A 163 12.65 -19.34 -19.79
C TYR A 163 11.56 -20.40 -19.54
N GLN A 164 10.78 -20.25 -18.48
CA GLN A 164 9.69 -21.18 -18.14
C GLN A 164 8.33 -20.71 -18.67
N ILE A 165 8.25 -19.51 -19.22
CA ILE A 165 7.02 -18.97 -19.80
C ILE A 165 6.86 -19.56 -21.19
N PRO A 166 5.79 -20.35 -21.45
CA PRO A 166 5.58 -20.94 -22.77
C PRO A 166 5.28 -19.84 -23.79
N ASP A 167 6.01 -19.88 -24.89
CA ASP A 167 5.73 -19.03 -26.04
C ASP A 167 4.57 -19.64 -26.84
N ASN A 168 3.38 -19.08 -26.68
CA ASN A 168 2.19 -19.48 -27.44
C ASN A 168 2.07 -18.74 -28.79
N SER A 169 3.10 -17.97 -29.21
CA SER A 169 3.11 -17.37 -30.53
C SER A 169 3.12 -18.46 -31.59
N LYS A 170 2.22 -18.37 -32.57
CA LYS A 170 2.19 -19.30 -33.70
C LYS A 170 3.51 -19.19 -34.44
N ASN A 171 4.26 -20.29 -34.43
CA ASN A 171 5.55 -20.34 -35.11
C ASN A 171 5.31 -20.34 -36.61
N TYR A 172 5.44 -19.17 -37.28
CA TYR A 172 5.27 -19.01 -38.73
C TYR A 172 6.14 -19.99 -39.53
N ASN A 173 7.30 -20.38 -38.96
CA ASN A 173 8.19 -21.35 -39.58
C ASN A 173 7.56 -22.76 -39.73
N ASN A 174 6.70 -23.15 -38.79
CA ASN A 174 5.99 -24.45 -38.90
C ASN A 174 4.91 -24.42 -39.97
N ALA A 175 4.30 -23.27 -40.26
CA ALA A 175 3.34 -23.14 -41.34
C ALA A 175 4.03 -23.21 -42.72
N MET A 176 5.20 -22.62 -42.86
CA MET A 176 6.03 -22.73 -44.08
C MET A 176 6.58 -24.14 -44.26
N LEU A 177 7.07 -24.81 -43.21
CA LEU A 177 7.58 -26.17 -43.26
C LEU A 177 6.46 -27.17 -43.63
N ASN A 178 5.28 -27.01 -43.07
CA ASN A 178 4.14 -27.85 -43.41
C ASN A 178 3.64 -27.63 -44.84
N SER A 179 3.66 -26.40 -45.35
CA SER A 179 3.33 -26.13 -46.75
C SER A 179 4.36 -26.70 -47.71
N TYR A 180 5.64 -26.69 -47.35
CA TYR A 180 6.72 -27.28 -48.14
C TYR A 180 6.63 -28.84 -48.16
N LEU A 181 6.32 -29.46 -47.03
CA LEU A 181 6.14 -30.90 -46.93
C LEU A 181 4.88 -31.41 -47.65
N LEU A 182 3.85 -30.59 -47.79
CA LEU A 182 2.64 -30.95 -48.55
C LEU A 182 2.79 -30.69 -50.07
N SER A 183 3.85 -30.06 -50.51
CA SER A 183 4.15 -29.79 -51.91
C SER A 183 5.14 -30.82 -52.54
N LEU A 184 5.67 -31.74 -51.73
CA LEU A 184 6.49 -32.88 -52.12
C LEU A 184 5.62 -34.14 -52.30
#